data_4998abf490d439eaa9939a909d270661
#
_entry.id   4998abf490d439eaa9939a909d270661
#
_cell.length_a   1.000
_cell.length_b   1.000
_cell.length_c   1.000
_cell.angle_alpha   90.00
_cell.angle_beta   90.00
_cell.angle_gamma   90.00
#
_symmetry.space_group_name_H-M   'P 1'
#
loop_
_entity.id
_entity.type
_entity.pdbx_description
1 polymer ?
#
loop_
_entity_poly.entity_id
_entity_poly.type
_entity_poly.pdbx_seq_one_letter_code
_entity_poly.pdbx_strand_id
1 'polypeptide(L)'
;MKFKGTKGNWKLAENEYGYYTSVRNLDDSRKVCTSRVNNQIESNANLLLISKAPEMLEMLKSFYNTNSGHEITLSELQDRAGELIKEATEL
;
A
#
# COMPACT_ATOMS: atom_id res chain seq x y z
N MET A 1 5.80 15.31 10.74
CA MET A 1 4.64 14.44 11.01
C MET A 1 5.10 12.99 11.04
N LYS A 2 4.75 12.29 12.08
CA LYS A 2 5.24 10.94 12.29
C LYS A 2 4.07 9.96 12.35
N PHE A 3 4.11 8.93 11.49
CA PHE A 3 3.11 7.89 11.50
C PHE A 3 3.28 7.02 12.76
N LYS A 4 2.18 6.81 13.47
CA LYS A 4 2.18 6.05 14.73
C LYS A 4 1.61 4.64 14.59
N GLY A 5 1.23 4.23 13.38
CA GLY A 5 0.70 2.90 13.13
C GLY A 5 1.80 1.86 12.91
N THR A 6 1.41 0.73 12.35
CA THR A 6 2.34 -0.35 12.02
C THR A 6 3.32 0.11 10.97
N LYS A 7 4.59 0.18 11.34
CA LYS A 7 5.65 0.71 10.47
C LYS A 7 6.17 -0.35 9.52
N GLY A 8 6.82 0.13 8.46
CA GLY A 8 7.37 -0.71 7.42
C GLY A 8 6.35 -1.02 6.35
N ASN A 9 6.74 -1.83 5.39
CA ASN A 9 5.87 -2.18 4.28
C ASN A 9 4.90 -3.28 4.71
N TRP A 10 3.76 -3.34 4.02
CA TRP A 10 2.73 -4.34 4.27
C TRP A 10 2.64 -5.28 3.07
N LYS A 11 2.18 -6.49 3.33
CA LYS A 11 2.01 -7.50 2.29
C LYS A 11 0.62 -8.11 2.35
N LEU A 12 0.18 -8.65 1.22
CA LEU A 12 -1.02 -9.47 1.16
C LEU A 12 -0.68 -10.88 1.65
N ALA A 13 -1.57 -11.46 2.43
CA ALA A 13 -1.48 -12.85 2.83
C ALA A 13 -2.58 -13.65 2.14
N GLU A 14 -2.21 -14.77 1.54
CA GLU A 14 -3.13 -15.66 0.85
C GLU A 14 -3.38 -16.91 1.69
N ASN A 15 -4.56 -17.51 1.50
CA ASN A 15 -4.82 -18.83 2.04
C ASN A 15 -4.35 -19.92 1.05
N GLU A 16 -4.57 -21.19 1.39
CA GLU A 16 -4.15 -22.31 0.56
C GLU A 16 -4.86 -22.37 -0.80
N TYR A 17 -5.98 -21.65 -0.96
CA TYR A 17 -6.73 -21.58 -2.21
C TYR A 17 -6.38 -20.37 -3.07
N GLY A 18 -5.41 -19.57 -2.65
CA GLY A 18 -5.00 -18.39 -3.38
C GLY A 18 -5.85 -17.14 -3.16
N TYR A 19 -6.76 -17.16 -2.20
CA TYR A 19 -7.56 -15.99 -1.86
C TYR A 19 -6.83 -15.12 -0.86
N TYR A 20 -6.91 -13.80 -1.02
CA TYR A 20 -6.35 -12.87 -0.06
C TYR A 20 -7.21 -12.86 1.20
N THR A 21 -6.58 -13.00 2.35
CA THR A 21 -7.27 -13.07 3.63
C THR A 21 -6.97 -11.91 4.55
N SER A 22 -5.80 -11.30 4.42
CA SER A 22 -5.38 -10.24 5.33
C SER A 22 -4.25 -9.43 4.73
N VAL A 23 -4.00 -8.28 5.35
CA VAL A 23 -2.79 -7.49 5.13
C VAL A 23 -1.93 -7.64 6.38
N ARG A 24 -0.66 -7.93 6.18
CA ARG A 24 0.28 -8.17 7.27
C ARG A 24 1.54 -7.33 7.11
N ASN A 25 2.23 -7.10 8.20
CA ASN A 25 3.54 -6.48 8.16
C ASN A 25 4.51 -7.38 7.39
N LEU A 26 5.30 -6.79 6.50
CA LEU A 26 6.22 -7.55 5.65
C LEU A 26 7.28 -8.30 6.45
N ASP A 27 7.79 -7.68 7.52
CA ASP A 27 8.93 -8.22 8.26
C ASP A 27 8.53 -9.29 9.29
N ASP A 28 7.51 -9.02 10.10
CA ASP A 28 7.15 -9.89 11.22
C ASP A 28 5.79 -10.59 11.06
N SER A 29 5.12 -10.35 9.93
CA SER A 29 3.83 -10.98 9.59
C SER A 29 2.69 -10.68 10.57
N ARG A 30 2.82 -9.65 11.41
CA ARG A 30 1.70 -9.22 12.25
C ARG A 30 0.54 -8.75 11.37
N LYS A 31 -0.66 -9.13 11.76
CA LYS A 31 -1.85 -8.78 11.01
C LYS A 31 -2.16 -7.28 11.18
N VAL A 32 -2.30 -6.58 10.06
CA VAL A 32 -2.74 -5.19 10.04
C VAL A 32 -4.26 -5.13 9.99
N CYS A 33 -4.87 -5.90 9.08
CA CYS A 33 -6.33 -5.96 8.96
C CYS A 33 -6.76 -7.22 8.22
N THR A 34 -8.06 -7.51 8.31
CA THR A 34 -8.74 -8.51 7.49
C THR A 34 -9.91 -7.85 6.79
N SER A 35 -10.39 -8.47 5.71
CA SER A 35 -11.61 -8.01 5.05
C SER A 35 -12.81 -8.81 5.56
N ARG A 36 -13.94 -8.13 5.75
CA ARG A 36 -15.21 -8.75 6.14
C ARG A 36 -16.26 -8.67 5.04
N VAL A 37 -15.83 -8.28 3.84
CA VAL A 37 -16.73 -8.24 2.68
C VAL A 37 -16.98 -9.65 2.21
N ASN A 38 -18.25 -10.00 1.94
CA ASN A 38 -18.62 -11.35 1.53
C ASN A 38 -18.22 -11.69 0.09
N ASN A 39 -18.07 -10.69 -0.75
CA ASN A 39 -17.65 -10.89 -2.14
C ASN A 39 -16.13 -11.00 -2.20
N GLN A 40 -15.62 -12.14 -2.67
CA GLN A 40 -14.17 -12.38 -2.69
C GLN A 40 -13.44 -11.45 -3.65
N ILE A 41 -14.04 -11.10 -4.76
CA ILE A 41 -13.43 -10.16 -5.73
C ILE A 41 -13.26 -8.78 -5.08
N GLU A 42 -14.31 -8.30 -4.45
CA GLU A 42 -14.29 -7.03 -3.76
C GLU A 42 -13.31 -7.04 -2.58
N SER A 43 -13.30 -8.13 -1.82
CA SER A 43 -12.38 -8.32 -0.71
C SER A 43 -10.91 -8.28 -1.16
N ASN A 44 -10.60 -8.99 -2.25
CA ASN A 44 -9.24 -8.99 -2.82
C ASN A 44 -8.83 -7.59 -3.25
N ALA A 45 -9.73 -6.85 -3.90
CA ALA A 45 -9.45 -5.49 -4.34
C ALA A 45 -9.20 -4.55 -3.16
N ASN A 46 -10.02 -4.66 -2.12
CA ASN A 46 -9.86 -3.85 -0.91
C ASN A 46 -8.54 -4.13 -0.22
N LEU A 47 -8.20 -5.40 -0.05
CA LEU A 47 -6.94 -5.79 0.61
C LEU A 47 -5.73 -5.36 -0.19
N LEU A 48 -5.80 -5.46 -1.52
CA LEU A 48 -4.71 -5.00 -2.38
C LEU A 48 -4.47 -3.50 -2.19
N LEU A 49 -5.51 -2.69 -2.23
CA LEU A 49 -5.39 -1.25 -2.01
C LEU A 49 -4.79 -0.95 -0.63
N ILE A 50 -5.31 -1.60 0.40
CA ILE A 50 -4.82 -1.39 1.77
C ILE A 50 -3.34 -1.76 1.89
N SER A 51 -2.92 -2.83 1.23
CA SER A 51 -1.52 -3.28 1.31
C SER A 51 -0.53 -2.25 0.75
N LYS A 52 -1.00 -1.33 -0.08
CA LYS A 52 -0.16 -0.28 -0.68
C LYS A 52 -0.20 1.03 0.10
N ALA A 53 -0.90 1.07 1.22
CA ALA A 53 -1.02 2.31 2.01
C ALA A 53 0.34 2.86 2.49
N PRO A 54 1.31 2.05 2.95
CA PRO A 54 2.61 2.60 3.33
C PRO A 54 3.33 3.29 2.17
N GLU A 55 3.32 2.71 0.99
CA GLU A 55 3.94 3.29 -0.20
C GLU A 55 3.22 4.58 -0.62
N MET A 56 1.90 4.61 -0.49
CA MET A 56 1.11 5.80 -0.77
C MET A 56 1.46 6.94 0.18
N LEU A 57 1.63 6.62 1.46
CA LEU A 57 2.02 7.62 2.45
C LEU A 57 3.42 8.18 2.14
N GLU A 58 4.37 7.31 1.80
CA GLU A 58 5.72 7.74 1.42
C GLU A 58 5.69 8.63 0.17
N MET A 59 4.84 8.30 -0.79
CA MET A 59 4.67 9.11 -1.98
C MET A 59 4.15 10.50 -1.65
N LEU A 60 3.14 10.58 -0.78
CA LEU A 60 2.59 11.85 -0.34
C LEU A 60 3.62 12.69 0.41
N LYS A 61 4.42 12.04 1.25
CA LYS A 61 5.52 12.73 1.94
C LYS A 61 6.54 13.30 0.97
N SER A 62 6.89 12.52 -0.05
CA SER A 62 7.82 12.97 -1.09
C SER A 62 7.27 14.18 -1.84
N PHE A 63 5.99 14.15 -2.17
CA PHE A 63 5.33 15.28 -2.83
C PHE A 63 5.32 16.51 -1.93
N TYR A 64 4.99 16.35 -0.65
CA TYR A 64 4.96 17.43 0.31
C TYR A 64 6.32 18.10 0.44
N ASN A 65 7.41 17.32 0.34
CA ASN A 65 8.77 17.79 0.55
C ASN A 65 9.46 18.27 -0.74
N THR A 66 8.79 18.26 -1.90
CA THR A 66 9.42 18.63 -3.17
C THR A 66 9.97 20.06 -3.18
N ASN A 67 9.39 20.97 -2.41
CA ASN A 67 9.82 22.36 -2.36
C ASN A 67 10.96 22.59 -1.38
N SER A 68 11.47 21.54 -0.74
CA SER A 68 12.49 21.63 0.30
C SER A 68 13.89 21.27 -0.20
N GLY A 69 14.13 21.38 -1.51
CA GLY A 69 15.43 21.07 -2.10
C GLY A 69 15.65 19.59 -2.38
N HIS A 70 14.61 18.80 -2.37
CA HIS A 70 14.67 17.38 -2.75
C HIS A 70 14.99 17.23 -4.23
N GLU A 71 15.72 16.18 -4.56
CA GLU A 71 16.14 15.89 -5.92
C GLU A 71 15.03 15.31 -6.79
N ILE A 72 13.91 14.88 -6.20
CA ILE A 72 12.80 14.28 -6.94
C ILE A 72 12.00 15.37 -7.66
N THR A 73 11.90 15.25 -8.96
CA THR A 73 11.10 16.17 -9.79
C THR A 73 9.62 15.80 -9.75
N LEU A 74 8.76 16.74 -10.15
CA LEU A 74 7.33 16.47 -10.28
C LEU A 74 7.05 15.36 -11.29
N SER A 75 7.81 15.33 -12.39
CA SER A 75 7.68 14.28 -13.40
C SER A 75 7.96 12.89 -12.83
N GLU A 76 9.03 12.76 -12.05
CA GLU A 76 9.36 11.49 -11.39
C GLU A 76 8.28 11.08 -10.40
N LEU A 77 7.71 12.02 -9.66
CA LEU A 77 6.61 11.74 -8.74
C LEU A 77 5.36 11.26 -9.48
N GLN A 78 5.06 11.86 -10.63
CA GLN A 78 3.92 11.43 -11.44
C GLN A 78 4.12 10.01 -11.96
N ASP A 79 5.31 9.66 -12.40
CA ASP A 79 5.61 8.30 -12.87
C ASP A 79 5.45 7.28 -11.74
N ARG A 80 5.99 7.60 -10.57
CA ARG A 80 5.86 6.73 -9.39
C ARG A 80 4.41 6.58 -8.95
N ALA A 81 3.65 7.66 -8.99
CA ALA A 81 2.23 7.63 -8.66
C ALA A 81 1.46 6.74 -9.64
N GLY A 82 1.77 6.83 -10.93
CA GLY A 82 1.15 5.99 -11.94
C GLY A 82 1.42 4.50 -11.69
N GLU A 83 2.66 4.14 -11.40
CA GLU A 83 3.03 2.77 -11.06
C GLU A 83 2.31 2.28 -9.81
N LEU A 84 2.25 3.11 -8.79
CA LEU A 84 1.61 2.75 -7.52
C LEU A 84 0.12 2.53 -7.70
N ILE A 85 -0.56 3.39 -8.46
CA ILE A 85 -1.97 3.23 -8.78
C ILE A 85 -2.20 1.89 -9.47
N LYS A 86 -1.36 1.56 -10.42
CA LYS A 86 -1.44 0.30 -11.15
C LYS A 86 -1.29 -0.88 -10.21
N GLU A 87 -0.26 -0.88 -9.36
CA GLU A 87 -0.03 -1.94 -8.39
C GLU A 87 -1.19 -2.09 -7.39
N ALA A 88 -1.82 -0.97 -7.02
CA ALA A 88 -2.88 -0.97 -6.02
C ALA A 88 -4.25 -1.37 -6.59
N THR A 89 -4.42 -1.40 -7.90
CA THR A 89 -5.71 -1.60 -8.54
C THR A 89 -5.77 -2.78 -9.53
N GLU A 90 -4.65 -3.26 -10.01
CA GLU A 90 -4.63 -4.37 -10.97
C GLU A 90 -4.49 -5.70 -10.25
N LEU A 91 -5.58 -6.46 -10.27
CA LEU A 91 -5.59 -7.83 -9.77
C LEU A 91 -5.48 -8.80 -10.94
#